data_55089808497a37232b316912777fa571
#
_entry.id   55089808497a37232b316912777fa571
#
_cell.length_a   1.000
_cell.length_b   1.000
_cell.length_c   1.000
_cell.angle_alpha   90.00
_cell.angle_beta   90.00
_cell.angle_gamma   90.00
#
_symmetry.space_group_name_H-M   'P 1'
#
loop_
_entity.id
_entity.type
_entity.pdbx_description
1 polymer ?
#
loop_
_entity_poly.entity_id
_entity_poly.type
_entity_poly.pdbx_seq_one_letter_code
_entity_poly.pdbx_strand_id
1 'polypeptide(L)'
;MLAKIPHLSIVVSLVVLALSGCEQNYAHLDPINDPDLSQKIAEQVEGQKLRQIATQVVPPARNRESTRQVAPQALPYIGRYKVVMSCEDRFAHCEQGTADFMISLLDDGTAHRSIIHLGRITFDSENKYRKDAWSYDADTHQIILHRASGVEFFYDIDVEGNIIMDLDKIAHATETNRKYFEQGHPLPMQAYKLIKIE
;
A
#
# COMPACT_ATOMS: atom_id res chain seq x y z
N MET A 1 -64.23 -8.32 6.03
CA MET A 1 -63.91 -7.66 4.74
C MET A 1 -62.67 -8.29 4.18
N LEU A 2 -62.79 -9.18 3.20
CA LEU A 2 -61.66 -9.90 2.56
C LEU A 2 -61.14 -9.06 1.39
N ALA A 3 -59.85 -8.72 1.39
CA ALA A 3 -59.17 -8.08 0.25
C ALA A 3 -58.48 -9.13 -0.59
N LYS A 4 -58.83 -9.16 -1.87
CA LYS A 4 -58.39 -10.03 -2.94
C LYS A 4 -56.93 -9.72 -3.33
N ILE A 5 -56.08 -10.75 -3.45
CA ILE A 5 -54.73 -10.68 -4.01
C ILE A 5 -54.81 -11.04 -5.50
N PRO A 6 -54.29 -10.23 -6.44
CA PRO A 6 -54.21 -10.62 -7.84
C PRO A 6 -52.97 -11.48 -8.12
N HIS A 7 -53.13 -12.56 -8.81
CA HIS A 7 -52.10 -13.44 -9.40
C HIS A 7 -51.34 -12.69 -10.48
N LEU A 8 -50.01 -12.56 -10.30
CA LEU A 8 -49.12 -12.07 -11.35
C LEU A 8 -48.41 -13.25 -12.02
N SER A 9 -48.74 -13.47 -13.28
CA SER A 9 -48.20 -14.53 -14.14
C SER A 9 -46.72 -14.28 -14.44
N ILE A 10 -45.89 -15.23 -14.08
CA ILE A 10 -44.45 -15.25 -14.46
C ILE A 10 -44.35 -15.88 -15.85
N VAL A 11 -43.97 -15.06 -16.83
CA VAL A 11 -43.57 -15.52 -18.17
C VAL A 11 -42.08 -15.87 -18.12
N VAL A 12 -41.77 -17.16 -18.17
CA VAL A 12 -40.40 -17.66 -18.28
C VAL A 12 -40.01 -17.62 -19.74
N SER A 13 -39.15 -16.66 -20.12
CA SER A 13 -38.51 -16.63 -21.45
C SER A 13 -37.24 -17.47 -21.42
N LEU A 14 -37.30 -18.60 -22.12
CA LEU A 14 -36.15 -19.49 -22.36
C LEU A 14 -35.30 -18.92 -23.49
N VAL A 15 -34.13 -18.32 -23.16
CA VAL A 15 -33.13 -17.90 -24.12
C VAL A 15 -32.15 -19.06 -24.34
N VAL A 16 -32.22 -19.69 -25.47
CA VAL A 16 -31.27 -20.73 -25.95
C VAL A 16 -30.08 -19.98 -26.57
N LEU A 17 -28.94 -19.96 -25.89
CA LEU A 17 -27.67 -19.49 -26.42
C LEU A 17 -26.97 -20.65 -27.13
N ALA A 18 -26.93 -20.58 -28.46
CA ALA A 18 -26.11 -21.45 -29.30
C ALA A 18 -24.63 -21.10 -29.12
N LEU A 19 -23.87 -21.98 -28.47
CA LEU A 19 -22.41 -21.94 -28.42
C LEU A 19 -21.85 -22.49 -29.71
N SER A 20 -21.45 -21.64 -30.65
CA SER A 20 -20.63 -22.00 -31.79
C SER A 20 -19.19 -22.21 -31.32
N GLY A 21 -18.79 -23.47 -31.16
CA GLY A 21 -17.43 -23.87 -30.90
C GLY A 21 -16.53 -23.56 -32.10
N CYS A 22 -15.49 -22.79 -31.93
CA CYS A 22 -14.36 -22.76 -32.85
C CYS A 22 -13.51 -24.01 -32.61
N GLU A 23 -13.63 -24.97 -33.49
CA GLU A 23 -12.71 -26.11 -33.63
C GLU A 23 -11.37 -25.55 -34.17
N GLN A 24 -10.38 -25.41 -33.30
CA GLN A 24 -9.00 -25.20 -33.73
C GLN A 24 -8.44 -26.53 -34.21
N ASN A 25 -8.24 -26.66 -35.55
CA ASN A 25 -7.50 -27.72 -36.18
C ASN A 25 -6.06 -27.73 -35.66
N TYR A 26 -5.78 -28.58 -34.67
CA TYR A 26 -4.40 -28.92 -34.33
C TYR A 26 -3.89 -29.89 -35.41
N ALA A 27 -3.03 -29.37 -36.30
CA ALA A 27 -2.24 -30.25 -37.16
C ALA A 27 -1.43 -31.18 -36.26
N HIS A 28 -1.65 -32.48 -36.45
CA HIS A 28 -0.94 -33.55 -35.78
C HIS A 28 0.51 -33.53 -36.26
N LEU A 29 1.38 -32.85 -35.50
CA LEU A 29 2.82 -32.94 -35.67
C LEU A 29 3.29 -34.17 -34.90
N ASP A 30 3.81 -35.14 -35.64
CA ASP A 30 4.43 -36.33 -35.05
C ASP A 30 5.55 -35.88 -34.08
N PRO A 31 5.68 -36.50 -32.91
CA PRO A 31 6.74 -36.12 -31.96
C PRO A 31 8.10 -36.44 -32.56
N ILE A 32 8.90 -35.41 -32.82
CA ILE A 32 10.30 -35.54 -33.17
C ILE A 32 11.02 -36.12 -31.94
N ASN A 33 11.27 -37.44 -32.01
CA ASN A 33 11.92 -38.20 -30.94
C ASN A 33 13.45 -38.13 -31.09
N ASP A 34 13.98 -36.87 -31.13
CA ASP A 34 15.43 -36.63 -31.06
C ASP A 34 15.73 -35.90 -29.76
N PRO A 35 16.25 -36.60 -28.75
CA PRO A 35 16.53 -35.98 -27.43
C PRO A 35 17.58 -34.88 -27.49
N ASP A 36 18.50 -34.92 -28.46
CA ASP A 36 19.56 -33.92 -28.61
C ASP A 36 19.00 -32.60 -29.19
N LEU A 37 18.04 -32.67 -30.09
CA LEU A 37 17.39 -31.51 -30.68
C LEU A 37 16.45 -30.82 -29.68
N SER A 38 15.74 -31.61 -28.87
CA SER A 38 14.87 -31.10 -27.83
C SER A 38 15.64 -30.31 -26.74
N GLN A 39 16.85 -30.78 -26.39
CA GLN A 39 17.69 -30.13 -25.40
C GLN A 39 18.28 -28.82 -25.92
N LYS A 40 18.72 -28.80 -27.17
CA LYS A 40 19.22 -27.56 -27.84
C LYS A 40 18.15 -26.51 -28.02
N ILE A 41 16.92 -26.92 -28.35
CA ILE A 41 15.78 -25.98 -28.47
C ILE A 41 15.42 -25.40 -27.09
N ALA A 42 15.40 -26.22 -26.04
CA ALA A 42 15.13 -25.78 -24.68
C ALA A 42 16.17 -24.76 -24.17
N GLU A 43 17.46 -25.03 -24.35
CA GLU A 43 18.54 -24.11 -23.99
C GLU A 43 18.49 -22.78 -24.77
N GLN A 44 18.14 -22.84 -26.05
CA GLN A 44 18.05 -21.66 -26.90
C GLN A 44 16.84 -20.78 -26.57
N VAL A 45 15.71 -21.40 -26.21
CA VAL A 45 14.49 -20.69 -25.79
C VAL A 45 14.66 -20.08 -24.40
N GLU A 46 15.34 -20.77 -23.48
CA GLU A 46 15.61 -20.25 -22.14
C GLU A 46 16.62 -19.11 -22.17
N GLY A 47 17.68 -19.22 -23.00
CA GLY A 47 18.64 -18.14 -23.20
C GLY A 47 18.04 -16.89 -23.86
N GLN A 48 17.11 -17.05 -24.79
CA GLN A 48 16.39 -15.93 -25.40
C GLN A 48 15.41 -15.28 -24.42
N LYS A 49 14.71 -16.06 -23.61
CA LYS A 49 13.78 -15.57 -22.61
C LYS A 49 14.49 -14.78 -21.51
N LEU A 50 15.65 -15.27 -21.06
CA LEU A 50 16.49 -14.55 -20.08
C LEU A 50 17.07 -13.25 -20.66
N ARG A 51 17.49 -13.24 -21.91
CA ARG A 51 17.96 -12.02 -22.58
C ARG A 51 16.84 -11.00 -22.79
N GLN A 52 15.65 -11.46 -23.13
CA GLN A 52 14.48 -10.60 -23.32
C GLN A 52 13.99 -9.99 -22.00
N ILE A 53 14.06 -10.75 -20.89
CA ILE A 53 13.80 -10.24 -19.55
C ILE A 53 14.89 -9.25 -19.12
N ALA A 54 16.16 -9.54 -19.37
CA ALA A 54 17.28 -8.66 -19.03
C ALA A 54 17.28 -7.35 -19.82
N THR A 55 16.78 -7.35 -21.06
CA THR A 55 16.65 -6.12 -21.89
C THR A 55 15.36 -5.35 -21.62
N GLN A 56 14.31 -5.99 -21.05
CA GLN A 56 13.09 -5.31 -20.65
C GLN A 56 13.15 -4.72 -19.23
N VAL A 57 14.08 -5.14 -18.40
CA VAL A 57 14.40 -4.53 -17.11
C VAL A 57 15.55 -3.52 -17.28
N VAL A 58 15.43 -2.61 -18.26
CA VAL A 58 15.92 -1.25 -18.02
C VAL A 58 14.83 -0.63 -17.15
N PRO A 59 15.06 -0.37 -15.87
CA PRO A 59 14.13 0.44 -15.09
C PRO A 59 13.97 1.71 -15.93
N PRO A 60 12.74 2.19 -16.20
CA PRO A 60 12.58 3.47 -16.86
C PRO A 60 13.50 4.40 -16.10
N ALA A 61 14.42 5.06 -16.84
CA ALA A 61 15.34 6.01 -16.25
C ALA A 61 14.46 6.81 -15.30
N ARG A 62 14.70 6.62 -14.00
CA ARG A 62 13.94 7.30 -12.96
C ARG A 62 14.13 8.75 -13.35
N ASN A 63 13.11 9.36 -14.00
CA ASN A 63 13.07 10.79 -14.13
C ASN A 63 13.39 11.27 -12.73
N ARG A 64 14.56 11.79 -12.55
CA ARG A 64 14.92 12.55 -11.36
C ARG A 64 14.14 13.86 -11.48
N GLU A 65 12.80 13.73 -11.38
CA GLU A 65 11.97 14.84 -10.99
C GLU A 65 12.56 15.30 -9.67
N SER A 66 13.20 16.43 -9.74
CA SER A 66 13.89 17.20 -8.71
C SER A 66 13.90 16.47 -7.38
N THR A 67 15.00 15.85 -7.05
CA THR A 67 15.26 15.26 -5.72
C THR A 67 15.00 16.38 -4.73
N ARG A 68 13.82 16.41 -4.16
CA ARG A 68 13.48 17.29 -3.06
C ARG A 68 14.25 16.71 -1.88
N GLN A 69 15.53 17.10 -1.77
CA GLN A 69 16.33 16.72 -0.61
C GLN A 69 15.69 17.39 0.61
N VAL A 70 15.51 16.63 1.66
CA VAL A 70 15.09 17.20 2.95
C VAL A 70 16.09 18.25 3.41
N ALA A 71 15.62 19.22 4.18
CA ALA A 71 16.50 20.25 4.74
C ALA A 71 17.64 19.60 5.56
N PRO A 72 18.85 20.18 5.57
CA PRO A 72 19.99 19.61 6.31
C PRO A 72 19.67 19.31 7.79
N GLN A 73 18.85 20.15 8.43
CA GLN A 73 18.41 19.94 9.81
C GLN A 73 17.52 18.71 10.00
N ALA A 74 16.90 18.21 8.93
CA ALA A 74 16.05 17.03 8.95
C ALA A 74 16.83 15.70 8.79
N LEU A 75 18.09 15.75 8.33
CA LEU A 75 18.92 14.57 8.09
C LEU A 75 19.02 13.62 9.30
N PRO A 76 19.16 14.09 10.55
CA PRO A 76 19.22 13.19 11.71
C PRO A 76 17.97 12.33 11.91
N TYR A 77 16.84 12.74 11.34
CA TYR A 77 15.55 12.06 11.53
C TYR A 77 15.21 11.08 10.40
N ILE A 78 16.02 11.00 9.36
CA ILE A 78 15.92 9.96 8.35
C ILE A 78 16.11 8.60 9.04
N GLY A 79 15.27 7.62 8.68
CA GLY A 79 15.36 6.28 9.22
C GLY A 79 14.02 5.63 9.41
N ARG A 80 14.03 4.52 10.13
CA ARG A 80 12.85 3.70 10.39
C ARG A 80 12.45 3.77 11.87
N TYR A 81 11.16 3.94 12.08
CA TYR A 81 10.54 4.07 13.41
C TYR A 81 9.47 3.01 13.58
N LYS A 82 9.37 2.44 14.78
CA LYS A 82 8.45 1.34 15.06
C LYS A 82 7.81 1.49 16.43
N VAL A 83 6.53 1.09 16.52
CA VAL A 83 5.82 0.85 17.79
C VAL A 83 4.91 -0.36 17.65
N VAL A 84 4.67 -1.06 18.76
CA VAL A 84 3.65 -2.10 18.85
C VAL A 84 2.35 -1.47 19.34
N MET A 85 1.27 -1.69 18.61
CA MET A 85 -0.07 -1.17 18.91
C MET A 85 -1.01 -2.33 19.26
N SER A 86 -1.95 -2.10 20.19
CA SER A 86 -3.06 -3.05 20.41
C SER A 86 -4.05 -2.99 19.26
N CYS A 87 -4.60 -4.13 18.85
CA CYS A 87 -5.72 -4.19 17.90
C CYS A 87 -7.04 -3.65 18.47
N GLU A 88 -7.13 -3.38 19.77
CA GLU A 88 -8.23 -2.62 20.36
C GLU A 88 -8.25 -1.17 19.87
N ASP A 89 -7.09 -0.64 19.51
CA ASP A 89 -6.98 0.65 18.84
C ASP A 89 -7.40 0.51 17.37
N ARG A 90 -8.53 1.09 17.01
CA ARG A 90 -9.05 1.06 15.63
C ARG A 90 -8.07 1.62 14.60
N PHE A 91 -7.12 2.45 15.01
CA PHE A 91 -6.07 2.98 14.15
C PHE A 91 -5.12 1.87 13.67
N ALA A 92 -4.95 0.79 14.43
CA ALA A 92 -4.11 -0.35 14.08
C ALA A 92 -4.69 -1.24 12.96
N HIS A 93 -5.97 -1.07 12.58
CA HIS A 93 -6.64 -1.83 11.52
C HIS A 93 -6.44 -3.36 11.61
N CYS A 94 -6.48 -3.92 12.81
CA CYS A 94 -6.41 -5.36 13.05
C CYS A 94 -7.52 -5.81 14.01
N GLU A 95 -7.84 -7.12 14.02
CA GLU A 95 -9.01 -7.63 14.78
C GLU A 95 -8.66 -7.99 16.22
N GLN A 96 -7.51 -8.64 16.45
CA GLN A 96 -7.12 -9.12 17.79
C GLN A 96 -5.58 -9.12 17.94
N GLY A 97 -5.12 -8.99 19.19
CA GLY A 97 -3.71 -9.03 19.54
C GLY A 97 -3.00 -7.71 19.32
N THR A 98 -1.89 -7.73 18.65
CA THR A 98 -1.06 -6.53 18.40
C THR A 98 -0.62 -6.44 16.96
N ALA A 99 -0.31 -5.23 16.51
CA ALA A 99 0.30 -4.96 15.22
C ALA A 99 1.55 -4.08 15.38
N ASP A 100 2.54 -4.28 14.53
CA ASP A 100 3.68 -3.38 14.39
C ASP A 100 3.29 -2.22 13.47
N PHE A 101 3.30 -1.01 13.99
CA PHE A 101 3.17 0.20 13.18
C PHE A 101 4.56 0.75 12.90
N MET A 102 4.85 0.97 11.63
CA MET A 102 6.17 1.40 11.15
C MET A 102 6.05 2.63 10.26
N ILE A 103 7.00 3.54 10.43
CA ILE A 103 7.21 4.70 9.56
C ILE A 103 8.66 4.66 9.07
N SER A 104 8.87 4.82 7.77
CA SER A 104 10.20 5.03 7.18
C SER A 104 10.24 6.41 6.56
N LEU A 105 11.14 7.27 7.05
CA LEU A 105 11.40 8.61 6.54
C LEU A 105 12.63 8.57 5.64
N LEU A 106 12.47 8.90 4.37
CA LEU A 106 13.52 8.83 3.36
C LEU A 106 14.13 10.21 3.09
N ASP A 107 15.35 10.22 2.56
CA ASP A 107 16.14 11.41 2.26
C ASP A 107 15.56 12.27 1.12
N ASP A 108 14.71 11.70 0.29
CA ASP A 108 13.97 12.39 -0.76
C ASP A 108 12.68 13.10 -0.27
N GLY A 109 12.43 13.11 1.04
CA GLY A 109 11.22 13.66 1.64
C GLY A 109 9.99 12.74 1.52
N THR A 110 10.17 11.53 1.05
CA THR A 110 9.12 10.50 1.01
C THR A 110 8.99 9.82 2.36
N ALA A 111 7.77 9.50 2.77
CA ALA A 111 7.50 8.68 3.92
C ALA A 111 6.69 7.43 3.54
N HIS A 112 7.01 6.31 4.16
CA HIS A 112 6.25 5.07 4.04
C HIS A 112 5.69 4.69 5.39
N ARG A 113 4.41 4.30 5.41
CA ARG A 113 3.76 3.76 6.60
C ARG A 113 3.29 2.35 6.32
N SER A 114 3.48 1.47 7.28
CA SER A 114 2.97 0.10 7.22
C SER A 114 2.48 -0.36 8.57
N ILE A 115 1.46 -1.22 8.54
CA ILE A 115 0.97 -1.95 9.71
C ILE A 115 1.19 -3.42 9.41
N ILE A 116 1.89 -4.11 10.28
CA ILE A 116 2.22 -5.53 10.13
C ILE A 116 1.50 -6.29 11.25
N HIS A 117 0.52 -7.11 10.87
CA HIS A 117 -0.23 -7.95 11.79
C HIS A 117 -0.10 -9.41 11.39
N LEU A 118 0.29 -10.28 12.33
CA LEU A 118 0.52 -11.71 12.08
C LEU A 118 1.45 -11.98 10.87
N GLY A 119 2.50 -11.19 10.72
CA GLY A 119 3.44 -11.31 9.60
C GLY A 119 2.88 -10.85 8.24
N ARG A 120 1.66 -10.32 8.20
CA ARG A 120 1.05 -9.75 6.99
C ARG A 120 1.09 -8.24 7.05
N ILE A 121 1.56 -7.62 5.98
CA ILE A 121 1.52 -6.17 5.83
C ILE A 121 0.10 -5.80 5.40
N THR A 122 -0.59 -5.02 6.23
CA THR A 122 -1.86 -4.43 5.86
C THR A 122 -1.58 -3.10 5.16
N PHE A 123 -1.81 -3.08 3.87
CA PHE A 123 -1.95 -1.83 3.13
C PHE A 123 -3.43 -1.47 3.15
N ASP A 124 -3.74 -0.21 3.38
CA ASP A 124 -5.11 0.30 3.22
C ASP A 124 -5.59 -0.10 1.81
N SER A 125 -6.59 -0.99 1.76
CA SER A 125 -6.94 -1.80 0.59
C SER A 125 -7.41 -1.01 -0.64
N GLU A 126 -7.72 0.26 -0.47
CA GLU A 126 -8.18 1.13 -1.57
C GLU A 126 -7.05 1.88 -2.27
N ASN A 127 -5.82 1.80 -1.77
CA ASN A 127 -4.75 2.63 -2.27
C ASN A 127 -3.47 1.88 -2.57
N LYS A 128 -3.32 1.59 -3.83
CA LYS A 128 -2.04 1.36 -4.48
C LYS A 128 -1.01 2.36 -3.95
N TYR A 129 -0.06 1.87 -3.15
CA TYR A 129 1.19 2.51 -2.81
C TYR A 129 1.14 4.04 -2.76
N ARG A 130 0.61 4.62 -1.68
CA ARG A 130 0.63 6.06 -1.48
C ARG A 130 1.99 6.48 -0.97
N LYS A 131 2.64 7.31 -1.74
CA LYS A 131 3.78 8.07 -1.25
C LYS A 131 3.25 9.20 -0.38
N ASP A 132 3.32 9.04 0.92
CA ASP A 132 3.23 10.16 1.84
C ASP A 132 4.52 10.99 1.72
N ALA A 133 4.46 12.27 2.04
CA ALA A 133 5.65 13.10 2.18
C ALA A 133 5.89 13.40 3.65
N TRP A 134 7.11 13.83 3.99
CA TRP A 134 7.42 14.30 5.32
C TRP A 134 8.28 15.55 5.29
N SER A 135 8.19 16.33 6.35
CA SER A 135 9.02 17.50 6.59
C SER A 135 9.40 17.60 8.07
N TYR A 136 10.45 18.33 8.35
CA TYR A 136 10.85 18.71 9.69
C TYR A 136 10.56 20.20 9.90
N ASP A 137 9.81 20.50 10.95
CA ASP A 137 9.56 21.85 11.41
C ASP A 137 10.55 22.19 12.53
N ALA A 138 11.47 23.08 12.25
CA ALA A 138 12.52 23.49 13.20
C ALA A 138 11.99 24.39 14.32
N ASP A 139 10.91 25.13 14.08
CA ASP A 139 10.33 26.05 15.07
C ASP A 139 9.62 25.30 16.19
N THR A 140 8.92 24.24 15.83
CA THR A 140 8.18 23.39 16.78
C THR A 140 8.93 22.11 17.15
N HIS A 141 10.07 21.83 16.50
CA HIS A 141 10.88 20.61 16.67
C HIS A 141 10.06 19.34 16.43
N GLN A 142 9.31 19.32 15.33
CA GLN A 142 8.41 18.23 14.99
C GLN A 142 8.69 17.64 13.60
N ILE A 143 8.38 16.37 13.46
CA ILE A 143 8.19 15.72 12.15
C ILE A 143 6.72 15.84 11.76
N ILE A 144 6.46 16.32 10.54
CA ILE A 144 5.12 16.39 9.97
C ILE A 144 5.02 15.41 8.80
N LEU A 145 4.07 14.53 8.87
CA LEU A 145 3.77 13.53 7.85
C LEU A 145 2.56 14.00 7.04
N HIS A 146 2.76 14.32 5.77
CA HIS A 146 1.73 14.82 4.86
C HIS A 146 1.15 13.65 4.07
N ARG A 147 -0.06 13.23 4.41
CA ARG A 147 -0.76 12.17 3.68
C ARG A 147 -1.27 12.65 2.32
N ALA A 148 -1.37 11.75 1.36
CA ALA A 148 -1.96 12.05 0.05
C ALA A 148 -3.42 12.53 0.14
N SER A 149 -4.13 12.24 1.24
CA SER A 149 -5.47 12.76 1.56
C SER A 149 -5.48 14.22 2.01
N GLY A 150 -4.31 14.85 2.21
CA GLY A 150 -4.17 16.17 2.81
C GLY A 150 -4.20 16.18 4.34
N VAL A 151 -4.41 15.01 4.98
CA VAL A 151 -4.34 14.89 6.45
C VAL A 151 -2.89 14.91 6.89
N GLU A 152 -2.59 15.62 7.96
CA GLU A 152 -1.24 15.76 8.52
C GLU A 152 -1.14 15.05 9.85
N PHE A 153 -0.02 14.34 10.06
CA PHE A 153 0.31 13.71 11.33
C PHE A 153 1.54 14.38 11.91
N PHE A 154 1.41 14.85 13.13
CA PHE A 154 2.45 15.59 13.85
C PHE A 154 3.12 14.68 14.88
N TYR A 155 4.44 14.74 14.95
CA TYR A 155 5.23 13.93 15.87
C TYR A 155 6.27 14.82 16.56
N ASP A 156 6.23 14.87 17.89
CA ASP A 156 7.29 15.44 18.70
C ASP A 156 8.54 14.57 18.65
N ILE A 157 9.70 15.18 18.71
CA ILE A 157 10.97 14.46 18.74
C ILE A 157 11.51 14.49 20.17
N ASP A 158 11.81 13.31 20.73
CA ASP A 158 12.42 13.22 22.05
C ASP A 158 13.96 13.36 21.99
N VAL A 159 14.58 13.39 23.17
CA VAL A 159 16.04 13.56 23.33
C VAL A 159 16.84 12.38 22.74
N GLU A 160 16.20 11.24 22.52
CA GLU A 160 16.81 10.03 21.94
C GLU A 160 16.61 9.97 20.42
N GLY A 161 15.88 10.92 19.84
CA GLY A 161 15.54 10.96 18.43
C GLY A 161 14.38 10.03 18.03
N ASN A 162 13.61 9.54 19.01
CA ASN A 162 12.35 8.85 18.77
C ASN A 162 11.24 9.87 18.46
N ILE A 163 10.15 9.41 17.87
CA ILE A 163 9.03 10.29 17.54
C ILE A 163 7.76 9.89 18.29
N ILE A 164 7.02 10.88 18.79
CA ILE A 164 5.84 10.71 19.62
C ILE A 164 4.66 11.42 18.95
N MET A 165 3.54 10.73 18.77
CA MET A 165 2.34 11.31 18.17
C MET A 165 1.80 12.48 19.01
N ASP A 166 1.64 13.66 18.41
CA ASP A 166 0.93 14.80 18.99
C ASP A 166 -0.55 14.68 18.63
N LEU A 167 -1.34 14.03 19.48
CA LEU A 167 -2.75 13.74 19.21
C LEU A 167 -3.60 14.99 19.06
N ASP A 168 -3.29 16.06 19.79
CA ASP A 168 -4.06 17.30 19.71
C ASP A 168 -3.86 17.96 18.34
N LYS A 169 -2.61 18.09 17.90
CA LYS A 169 -2.33 18.59 16.55
C LYS A 169 -2.85 17.69 15.46
N ILE A 170 -2.71 16.34 15.60
CA ILE A 170 -3.26 15.40 14.65
C ILE A 170 -4.79 15.59 14.52
N ALA A 171 -5.49 15.81 15.62
CA ALA A 171 -6.93 16.02 15.57
C ALA A 171 -7.34 17.39 15.05
N HIS A 172 -6.61 18.46 15.40
CA HIS A 172 -7.13 19.82 15.34
C HIS A 172 -6.29 20.85 14.59
N ALA A 173 -5.02 20.58 14.24
CA ALA A 173 -4.12 21.59 13.70
C ALA A 173 -4.59 22.18 12.36
N THR A 174 -5.17 21.34 11.48
CA THR A 174 -5.66 21.78 10.18
C THR A 174 -7.19 21.57 10.04
N GLU A 175 -7.81 22.35 9.15
CA GLU A 175 -9.25 22.14 8.85
C GLU A 175 -9.48 20.78 8.21
N THR A 176 -8.54 20.30 7.40
CA THR A 176 -8.59 18.98 6.77
C THR A 176 -8.58 17.88 7.83
N ASN A 177 -7.72 18.00 8.84
CA ASN A 177 -7.64 17.04 9.95
C ASN A 177 -8.96 17.01 10.72
N ARG A 178 -9.46 18.17 11.14
CA ARG A 178 -10.75 18.26 11.86
C ARG A 178 -11.87 17.56 11.11
N LYS A 179 -12.07 17.91 9.83
CA LYS A 179 -13.10 17.29 9.00
C LYS A 179 -12.92 15.78 8.86
N TYR A 180 -11.67 15.32 8.70
CA TYR A 180 -11.35 13.90 8.54
C TYR A 180 -11.77 13.09 9.79
N PHE A 181 -11.38 13.55 10.98
CA PHE A 181 -11.71 12.83 12.22
C PHE A 181 -13.16 13.00 12.63
N GLU A 182 -13.81 14.12 12.34
CA GLU A 182 -15.27 14.33 12.53
C GLU A 182 -16.10 13.37 11.66
N GLN A 183 -15.59 12.92 10.52
CA GLN A 183 -16.21 11.90 9.68
C GLN A 183 -16.11 10.48 10.25
N GLY A 184 -15.50 10.31 11.43
CA GLY A 184 -15.41 9.03 12.15
C GLY A 184 -14.18 8.19 11.77
N HIS A 185 -13.22 8.74 11.05
CA HIS A 185 -11.95 8.06 10.85
C HIS A 185 -11.22 7.86 12.18
N PRO A 186 -10.52 6.73 12.37
CA PRO A 186 -9.92 6.42 13.66
C PRO A 186 -8.73 7.35 13.95
N LEU A 187 -8.81 8.03 15.10
CA LEU A 187 -7.68 8.68 15.74
C LEU A 187 -6.99 7.66 16.65
N PRO A 188 -5.63 7.65 16.76
CA PRO A 188 -4.96 6.80 17.74
C PRO A 188 -5.48 7.03 19.16
N MET A 189 -5.67 5.95 19.92
CA MET A 189 -6.24 6.03 21.29
C MET A 189 -5.27 6.68 22.30
N GLN A 190 -3.97 6.67 21.98
CA GLN A 190 -2.92 7.27 22.81
C GLN A 190 -1.78 7.84 21.97
N ALA A 191 -0.98 8.72 22.57
CA ALA A 191 0.25 9.26 21.96
C ALA A 191 1.32 8.16 21.89
N TYR A 192 1.37 7.42 20.79
CA TYR A 192 2.36 6.35 20.62
C TYR A 192 3.77 6.95 20.41
N LYS A 193 4.74 6.43 21.18
CA LYS A 193 6.17 6.67 20.97
C LYS A 193 6.71 5.61 20.00
N LEU A 194 7.13 6.05 18.83
CA LEU A 194 7.78 5.18 17.84
C LEU A 194 9.30 5.26 18.05
N ILE A 195 9.89 4.11 18.29
CA ILE A 195 11.32 3.99 18.54
C ILE A 195 12.06 3.93 17.21
N LYS A 196 13.11 4.73 17.09
CA LYS A 196 14.01 4.69 15.95
C LYS A 196 14.80 3.37 15.97
N ILE A 197 14.72 2.59 14.90
CA ILE A 197 15.35 1.27 14.81
C ILE A 197 16.51 1.22 13.81
N GLU A 198 16.57 2.18 12.87
CA GLU A 198 17.68 2.37 11.91
C GLU A 198 17.54 3.73 11.21
#